data_7e22994707c9f8901721c48c0457b43f
#
_entry.id   7e22994707c9f8901721c48c0457b43f
#
_cell.length_a   1.000
_cell.length_b   1.000
_cell.length_c   1.000
_cell.angle_alpha   90.00
_cell.angle_beta   90.00
_cell.angle_gamma   90.00
#
_symmetry.space_group_name_H-M   'P 1'
#
loop_
_entity.id
_entity.type
_entity.pdbx_description
1 polymer ?
#
loop_
_entity_poly.entity_id
_entity_poly.type
_entity_poly.pdbx_seq_one_letter_code
_entity_poly.pdbx_strand_id
1 'polypeptide(L)'
;MQAHPSVAVLAAMLAAMTGKPAEAERWTGIAERGATSSSAPDGSPTTEPWLALLRALLCRDGPDQMLADAELAARTMAAGSFFQAAATLCLAMAHLMAGHRDRADLLFEDQVAQGRMVGGMIGACLALTERALLAIGRGAWEQAGRYLDQARSVAQEAHLEEYPPVAVMHAAAAQVALHQGDQAQVRAELTWAQRLRPHVTYAIPYFAVQVRVELARCYLALLDTAAARTLLREADEILRRRPDLGIFVLQVEDLRAELAQVKDKSIPGASALTAAELRLLPLLSTHLSLPEIGQEMFLSRNTIKSQAYSIYRKLGVSSRSQAVTHAAQLGLLER
;
A
#
# COMPACT_ATOMS: atom_id res chain seq x y z
N MET A 1 18.18 -17.17 -30.27
CA MET A 1 19.03 -16.07 -29.77
C MET A 1 18.87 -15.99 -28.26
N GLN A 2 19.88 -16.31 -27.49
CA GLN A 2 19.83 -16.10 -26.04
C GLN A 2 19.99 -14.60 -25.77
N ALA A 3 19.06 -14.01 -25.01
CA ALA A 3 19.19 -12.61 -24.62
C ALA A 3 20.40 -12.43 -23.70
N HIS A 4 21.16 -11.32 -23.87
CA HIS A 4 22.27 -11.00 -22.97
C HIS A 4 21.76 -10.87 -21.53
N PRO A 5 22.46 -11.39 -20.51
CA PRO A 5 21.96 -11.40 -19.12
C PRO A 5 21.49 -10.03 -18.62
N SER A 6 22.23 -8.96 -18.89
CA SER A 6 21.83 -7.59 -18.49
C SER A 6 20.50 -7.14 -19.12
N VAL A 7 20.22 -7.53 -20.37
CA VAL A 7 18.94 -7.23 -21.04
C VAL A 7 17.82 -7.99 -20.36
N ALA A 8 18.04 -9.25 -19.96
CA ALA A 8 17.05 -10.04 -19.25
C ALA A 8 16.75 -9.45 -17.86
N VAL A 9 17.77 -8.97 -17.12
CA VAL A 9 17.59 -8.29 -15.84
C VAL A 9 16.75 -7.02 -16.02
N LEU A 10 17.08 -6.17 -16.98
CA LEU A 10 16.33 -4.93 -17.28
C LEU A 10 14.88 -5.23 -17.63
N ALA A 11 14.65 -6.23 -18.48
CA ALA A 11 13.29 -6.63 -18.87
C ALA A 11 12.49 -7.14 -17.66
N ALA A 12 13.13 -7.92 -16.76
CA ALA A 12 12.50 -8.40 -15.53
C ALA A 12 12.14 -7.25 -14.58
N MET A 13 13.07 -6.31 -14.36
CA MET A 13 12.82 -5.13 -13.52
C MET A 13 11.69 -4.27 -14.08
N LEU A 14 11.72 -3.97 -15.37
CA LEU A 14 10.67 -3.19 -16.02
C LEU A 14 9.29 -3.88 -15.91
N ALA A 15 9.24 -5.19 -16.14
CA ALA A 15 8.02 -5.96 -16.01
C ALA A 15 7.50 -5.95 -14.56
N ALA A 16 8.38 -6.08 -13.57
CA ALA A 16 8.01 -5.99 -12.15
C ALA A 16 7.45 -4.61 -11.79
N MET A 17 8.11 -3.55 -12.19
CA MET A 17 7.74 -2.16 -11.92
C MET A 17 6.44 -1.73 -12.62
N THR A 18 6.11 -2.37 -13.75
CA THR A 18 4.88 -2.07 -14.53
C THR A 18 3.74 -3.04 -14.24
N GLY A 19 3.85 -3.85 -13.20
CA GLY A 19 2.77 -4.74 -12.75
C GLY A 19 2.54 -5.97 -13.61
N LYS A 20 3.58 -6.48 -14.29
CA LYS A 20 3.54 -7.66 -15.16
C LYS A 20 4.30 -8.85 -14.54
N PRO A 21 3.75 -9.47 -13.48
CA PRO A 21 4.49 -10.44 -12.69
C PRO A 21 4.92 -11.70 -13.46
N ALA A 22 4.09 -12.20 -14.38
CA ALA A 22 4.46 -13.39 -15.18
C ALA A 22 5.62 -13.11 -16.14
N GLU A 23 5.69 -11.91 -16.72
CA GLU A 23 6.82 -11.48 -17.55
C GLU A 23 8.08 -11.28 -16.68
N ALA A 24 7.95 -10.68 -15.51
CA ALA A 24 9.06 -10.51 -14.56
C ALA A 24 9.67 -11.87 -14.20
N GLU A 25 8.85 -12.85 -13.82
CA GLU A 25 9.34 -14.20 -13.49
C GLU A 25 10.00 -14.89 -14.68
N ARG A 26 9.43 -14.79 -15.87
CA ARG A 26 10.01 -15.35 -17.09
C ARG A 26 11.38 -14.78 -17.40
N TRP A 27 11.51 -13.43 -17.36
CA TRP A 27 12.78 -12.77 -17.64
C TRP A 27 13.83 -13.01 -16.55
N THR A 28 13.41 -13.09 -15.29
CA THR A 28 14.28 -13.47 -14.17
C THR A 28 14.88 -14.86 -14.38
N GLY A 29 14.05 -15.85 -14.76
CA GLY A 29 14.56 -17.18 -15.05
C GLY A 29 15.55 -17.22 -16.25
N ILE A 30 15.44 -16.29 -17.21
CA ILE A 30 16.43 -16.15 -18.29
C ILE A 30 17.70 -15.51 -17.74
N ALA A 31 17.60 -14.47 -16.92
CA ALA A 31 18.74 -13.79 -16.30
C ALA A 31 19.55 -14.73 -15.41
N GLU A 32 18.90 -15.52 -14.57
CA GLU A 32 19.53 -16.49 -13.65
C GLU A 32 20.29 -17.62 -14.37
N ARG A 33 19.83 -18.02 -15.56
CA ARG A 33 20.52 -19.02 -16.39
C ARG A 33 21.64 -18.45 -17.24
N GLY A 34 21.72 -17.12 -17.33
CA GLY A 34 22.76 -16.43 -18.10
C GLY A 34 24.11 -16.44 -17.39
N ALA A 35 25.21 -16.27 -18.16
CA ALA A 35 26.54 -16.11 -17.59
C ALA A 35 26.65 -14.73 -16.90
N THR A 36 26.93 -14.70 -15.61
CA THR A 36 27.10 -13.44 -14.84
C THR A 36 28.52 -12.84 -15.00
N SER A 37 29.43 -13.53 -15.69
CA SER A 37 30.80 -13.11 -15.89
C SER A 37 31.03 -11.97 -16.90
N SER A 38 29.96 -11.60 -17.65
CA SER A 38 30.05 -10.47 -18.59
C SER A 38 29.95 -9.14 -17.85
N SER A 39 30.67 -8.13 -18.27
CA SER A 39 30.57 -6.76 -17.77
C SER A 39 29.16 -6.20 -18.02
N ALA A 40 28.64 -5.42 -17.06
CA ALA A 40 27.39 -4.74 -17.21
C ALA A 40 27.54 -3.37 -17.90
N PRO A 41 26.49 -2.85 -18.55
CA PRO A 41 26.53 -1.57 -19.27
C PRO A 41 26.83 -0.34 -18.41
N ASP A 42 26.67 -0.42 -17.10
CA ASP A 42 26.95 0.65 -16.13
C ASP A 42 28.42 0.69 -15.67
N GLY A 43 29.27 -0.17 -16.24
CA GLY A 43 30.69 -0.30 -15.88
C GLY A 43 30.94 -1.28 -14.72
N SER A 44 29.93 -1.94 -14.20
CA SER A 44 30.11 -3.03 -13.22
C SER A 44 30.90 -4.17 -13.86
N PRO A 45 31.87 -4.78 -13.14
CA PRO A 45 32.77 -5.80 -13.71
C PRO A 45 32.02 -7.04 -14.22
N THR A 46 30.89 -7.32 -13.63
CA THR A 46 30.01 -8.45 -13.95
C THR A 46 28.56 -8.03 -13.93
N THR A 47 27.64 -8.87 -14.41
CA THR A 47 26.18 -8.65 -14.30
C THR A 47 25.61 -9.10 -12.95
N GLU A 48 26.42 -9.70 -12.07
CA GLU A 48 25.96 -10.21 -10.76
C GLU A 48 25.36 -9.13 -9.86
N PRO A 49 25.90 -7.89 -9.74
CA PRO A 49 25.24 -6.82 -8.96
C PRO A 49 23.83 -6.51 -9.42
N TRP A 50 23.59 -6.55 -10.72
CA TRP A 50 22.27 -6.31 -11.29
C TRP A 50 21.30 -7.47 -11.00
N LEU A 51 21.80 -8.70 -11.08
CA LEU A 51 21.00 -9.88 -10.74
C LEU A 51 20.67 -9.92 -9.24
N ALA A 52 21.63 -9.57 -8.38
CA ALA A 52 21.39 -9.43 -6.95
C ALA A 52 20.33 -8.36 -6.65
N LEU A 53 20.39 -7.18 -7.29
CA LEU A 53 19.37 -6.18 -7.18
C LEU A 53 17.99 -6.68 -7.64
N LEU A 54 17.93 -7.42 -8.73
CA LEU A 54 16.68 -8.02 -9.22
C LEU A 54 16.11 -9.01 -8.18
N ARG A 55 16.95 -9.88 -7.59
CA ARG A 55 16.53 -10.83 -6.54
C ARG A 55 16.01 -10.07 -5.31
N ALA A 56 16.70 -9.02 -4.88
CA ALA A 56 16.25 -8.16 -3.79
C ALA A 56 14.88 -7.51 -4.11
N LEU A 57 14.69 -6.98 -5.31
CA LEU A 57 13.44 -6.37 -5.74
C LEU A 57 12.27 -7.36 -5.69
N LEU A 58 12.47 -8.59 -6.15
CA LEU A 58 11.45 -9.63 -6.20
C LEU A 58 11.17 -10.27 -4.84
N CYS A 59 12.10 -10.18 -3.90
CA CYS A 59 12.01 -10.68 -2.52
C CYS A 59 11.32 -12.07 -2.46
N ARG A 60 11.89 -13.06 -3.16
CA ARG A 60 11.30 -14.40 -3.26
C ARG A 60 11.47 -15.20 -1.99
N ASP A 61 12.59 -15.03 -1.32
CA ASP A 61 13.07 -15.86 -0.22
C ASP A 61 13.13 -15.11 1.12
N GLY A 62 12.33 -14.05 1.23
CA GLY A 62 12.14 -13.27 2.46
C GLY A 62 13.15 -12.14 2.70
N PRO A 63 13.01 -11.43 3.83
CA PRO A 63 13.79 -10.24 4.15
C PRO A 63 15.29 -10.51 4.31
N ASP A 64 15.68 -11.64 4.88
CA ASP A 64 17.10 -11.96 5.13
C ASP A 64 17.86 -12.15 3.81
N GLN A 65 17.28 -12.87 2.86
CA GLN A 65 17.87 -13.02 1.52
C GLN A 65 17.84 -11.70 0.76
N MET A 66 16.74 -10.94 0.85
CA MET A 66 16.66 -9.60 0.26
C MET A 66 17.76 -8.69 0.80
N LEU A 67 18.06 -8.75 2.11
CA LEU A 67 19.12 -7.98 2.75
C LEU A 67 20.48 -8.36 2.16
N ALA A 68 20.80 -9.66 2.08
CA ALA A 68 22.06 -10.16 1.54
C ALA A 68 22.26 -9.74 0.06
N ASP A 69 21.22 -9.88 -0.75
CA ASP A 69 21.26 -9.50 -2.17
C ASP A 69 21.38 -7.97 -2.36
N ALA A 70 20.67 -7.18 -1.57
CA ALA A 70 20.77 -5.71 -1.62
C ALA A 70 22.14 -5.22 -1.17
N GLU A 71 22.74 -5.82 -0.13
CA GLU A 71 24.11 -5.53 0.30
C GLU A 71 25.13 -5.91 -0.78
N LEU A 72 24.98 -7.07 -1.41
CA LEU A 72 25.84 -7.49 -2.50
C LEU A 72 25.76 -6.48 -3.65
N ALA A 73 24.56 -6.12 -4.08
CA ALA A 73 24.35 -5.13 -5.13
C ALA A 73 25.01 -3.79 -4.78
N ALA A 74 24.74 -3.25 -3.59
CA ALA A 74 25.26 -1.96 -3.15
C ALA A 74 26.80 -1.90 -3.08
N ARG A 75 27.44 -3.01 -2.67
CA ARG A 75 28.91 -3.07 -2.53
C ARG A 75 29.65 -3.31 -3.83
N THR A 76 29.06 -4.02 -4.79
CA THR A 76 29.77 -4.51 -5.99
C THR A 76 29.35 -3.81 -7.28
N MET A 77 28.31 -2.99 -7.23
CA MET A 77 27.89 -2.16 -8.34
C MET A 77 28.90 -1.05 -8.62
N ALA A 78 29.07 -0.68 -9.89
CA ALA A 78 30.00 0.37 -10.28
C ALA A 78 29.63 1.71 -9.61
N ALA A 79 30.63 2.49 -9.22
CA ALA A 79 30.42 3.83 -8.72
C ALA A 79 29.71 4.69 -9.77
N GLY A 80 28.60 5.33 -9.39
CA GLY A 80 27.79 6.14 -10.30
C GLY A 80 26.80 5.34 -11.16
N SER A 81 26.64 4.04 -10.91
CA SER A 81 25.58 3.24 -11.53
C SER A 81 24.21 3.86 -11.22
N PHE A 82 23.37 3.95 -12.25
CA PHE A 82 21.98 4.42 -12.11
C PHE A 82 21.10 3.50 -11.24
N PHE A 83 21.56 2.28 -10.95
CA PHE A 83 20.89 1.34 -10.06
C PHE A 83 21.34 1.44 -8.59
N GLN A 84 22.35 2.24 -8.28
CA GLN A 84 22.83 2.40 -6.90
C GLN A 84 21.70 2.83 -5.96
N ALA A 85 20.89 3.80 -6.40
CA ALA A 85 19.74 4.28 -5.65
C ALA A 85 18.69 3.18 -5.38
N ALA A 86 18.44 2.31 -6.36
CA ALA A 86 17.52 1.19 -6.19
C ALA A 86 18.06 0.13 -5.20
N ALA A 87 19.36 -0.13 -5.21
CA ALA A 87 20.00 -1.05 -4.26
C ALA A 87 19.88 -0.51 -2.82
N THR A 88 20.10 0.81 -2.60
CA THR A 88 19.94 1.45 -1.31
C THR A 88 18.46 1.38 -0.83
N LEU A 89 17.51 1.59 -1.72
CA LEU A 89 16.09 1.45 -1.39
C LEU A 89 15.74 0.01 -0.98
N CYS A 90 16.21 -1.00 -1.71
CA CYS A 90 15.99 -2.40 -1.36
C CYS A 90 16.61 -2.74 0.00
N LEU A 91 17.82 -2.21 0.29
CA LEU A 91 18.49 -2.37 1.57
C LEU A 91 17.67 -1.77 2.72
N ALA A 92 17.15 -0.56 2.55
CA ALA A 92 16.29 0.09 3.53
C ALA A 92 14.99 -0.69 3.78
N MET A 93 14.36 -1.17 2.70
CA MET A 93 13.14 -1.98 2.79
C MET A 93 13.38 -3.32 3.46
N ALA A 94 14.52 -3.99 3.22
CA ALA A 94 14.87 -5.23 3.89
C ALA A 94 15.02 -5.02 5.42
N HIS A 95 15.71 -3.95 5.84
CA HIS A 95 15.78 -3.59 7.26
C HIS A 95 14.41 -3.26 7.85
N LEU A 96 13.55 -2.56 7.10
CA LEU A 96 12.19 -2.26 7.55
C LEU A 96 11.39 -3.55 7.79
N MET A 97 11.44 -4.48 6.82
CA MET A 97 10.74 -5.77 6.93
C MET A 97 11.28 -6.63 8.08
N ALA A 98 12.58 -6.58 8.35
CA ALA A 98 13.20 -7.23 9.51
C ALA A 98 12.88 -6.53 10.86
N GLY A 99 12.12 -5.42 10.86
CA GLY A 99 11.76 -4.68 12.07
C GLY A 99 12.80 -3.67 12.55
N HIS A 100 13.90 -3.49 11.84
CA HIS A 100 14.98 -2.55 12.17
C HIS A 100 14.65 -1.11 11.74
N ARG A 101 13.59 -0.54 12.32
CA ARG A 101 12.97 0.73 11.88
C ARG A 101 13.93 1.91 11.87
N ASP A 102 14.78 2.05 12.88
CA ASP A 102 15.71 3.19 12.98
C ASP A 102 16.81 3.09 11.91
N ARG A 103 17.30 1.87 11.64
CA ARG A 103 18.26 1.65 10.56
C ARG A 103 17.65 1.90 9.18
N ALA A 104 16.41 1.48 8.98
CA ALA A 104 15.66 1.74 7.75
C ALA A 104 15.46 3.26 7.54
N ASP A 105 15.06 4.03 8.58
CA ASP A 105 14.83 5.47 8.49
C ASP A 105 16.12 6.22 8.08
N LEU A 106 17.28 5.86 8.64
CA LEU A 106 18.58 6.43 8.24
C LEU A 106 18.90 6.14 6.77
N LEU A 107 18.68 4.90 6.30
CA LEU A 107 18.90 4.55 4.90
C LEU A 107 17.92 5.25 3.95
N PHE A 108 16.68 5.43 4.35
CA PHE A 108 15.72 6.23 3.59
C PHE A 108 16.12 7.71 3.53
N GLU A 109 16.69 8.26 4.61
CA GLU A 109 17.23 9.63 4.61
C GLU A 109 18.38 9.79 3.62
N ASP A 110 19.34 8.87 3.66
CA ASP A 110 20.46 8.82 2.71
C ASP A 110 19.95 8.69 1.27
N GLN A 111 18.91 7.85 1.04
CA GLN A 111 18.28 7.66 -0.26
C GLN A 111 17.66 8.96 -0.79
N VAL A 112 16.99 9.74 0.06
CA VAL A 112 16.42 11.05 -0.33
C VAL A 112 17.52 12.02 -0.72
N ALA A 113 18.60 12.08 0.05
CA ALA A 113 19.73 12.97 -0.22
C ALA A 113 20.44 12.60 -1.53
N GLN A 114 20.73 11.32 -1.74
CA GLN A 114 21.44 10.83 -2.94
C GLN A 114 20.54 10.83 -4.18
N GLY A 115 19.27 10.45 -4.04
CA GLY A 115 18.34 10.31 -5.16
C GLY A 115 18.14 11.60 -5.95
N ARG A 116 18.18 12.75 -5.29
CA ARG A 116 18.11 14.07 -5.93
C ARG A 116 19.37 14.41 -6.72
N MET A 117 20.53 13.90 -6.30
CA MET A 117 21.81 14.22 -6.94
C MET A 117 22.10 13.37 -8.20
N VAL A 118 21.64 12.12 -8.23
CA VAL A 118 21.95 11.15 -9.29
C VAL A 118 20.73 10.73 -10.14
N GLY A 119 19.65 11.51 -10.11
CA GLY A 119 18.43 11.21 -10.90
C GLY A 119 17.60 10.05 -10.35
N GLY A 120 17.84 9.60 -9.14
CA GLY A 120 17.10 8.52 -8.46
C GLY A 120 15.76 8.96 -7.87
N MET A 121 14.97 9.74 -8.60
CA MET A 121 13.74 10.37 -8.13
C MET A 121 12.69 9.35 -7.65
N ILE A 122 12.58 8.21 -8.32
CA ILE A 122 11.69 7.11 -7.88
C ILE A 122 12.04 6.68 -6.46
N GLY A 123 13.32 6.39 -6.21
CA GLY A 123 13.81 5.99 -4.90
C GLY A 123 13.59 7.07 -3.83
N ALA A 124 13.82 8.35 -4.17
CA ALA A 124 13.60 9.47 -3.26
C ALA A 124 12.12 9.63 -2.90
N CYS A 125 11.20 9.50 -3.87
CA CYS A 125 9.76 9.55 -3.64
C CYS A 125 9.30 8.42 -2.70
N LEU A 126 9.73 7.18 -2.96
CA LEU A 126 9.38 6.03 -2.14
C LEU A 126 10.00 6.11 -0.75
N ALA A 127 11.26 6.54 -0.62
CA ALA A 127 11.92 6.72 0.67
C ALA A 127 11.23 7.79 1.54
N LEU A 128 10.81 8.91 0.96
CA LEU A 128 10.00 9.91 1.66
C LEU A 128 8.65 9.35 2.11
N THR A 129 8.03 8.50 1.29
CA THR A 129 6.79 7.81 1.65
C THR A 129 6.98 6.88 2.85
N GLU A 130 8.06 6.08 2.86
CA GLU A 130 8.37 5.18 3.98
C GLU A 130 8.68 5.97 5.27
N ARG A 131 9.42 7.08 5.17
CA ARG A 131 9.64 7.97 6.33
C ARG A 131 8.34 8.57 6.85
N ALA A 132 7.39 8.88 5.97
CA ALA A 132 6.06 9.34 6.38
C ALA A 132 5.31 8.23 7.15
N LEU A 133 5.33 6.99 6.66
CA LEU A 133 4.71 5.85 7.34
C LEU A 133 5.37 5.56 8.70
N LEU A 134 6.69 5.67 8.80
CA LEU A 134 7.40 5.57 10.07
C LEU A 134 6.99 6.69 11.05
N ALA A 135 6.81 7.92 10.56
CA ALA A 135 6.33 9.05 11.35
C ALA A 135 4.88 8.86 11.81
N ILE A 136 3.98 8.36 10.95
CA ILE A 136 2.61 7.97 11.30
C ILE A 136 2.63 6.94 12.43
N GLY A 137 3.46 5.91 12.31
CA GLY A 137 3.60 4.86 13.33
C GLY A 137 4.10 5.35 14.69
N ARG A 138 4.78 6.51 14.72
CA ARG A 138 5.23 7.21 15.95
C ARG A 138 4.24 8.27 16.44
N GLY A 139 3.13 8.49 15.74
CA GLY A 139 2.15 9.57 16.01
C GLY A 139 2.62 10.97 15.61
N ALA A 140 3.72 11.09 14.86
CA ALA A 140 4.30 12.36 14.40
C ALA A 140 3.65 12.87 13.12
N TRP A 141 2.33 13.15 13.17
CA TRP A 141 1.47 13.45 12.03
C TRP A 141 1.92 14.66 11.20
N GLU A 142 2.37 15.72 11.83
CA GLU A 142 2.90 16.90 11.12
C GLU A 142 4.16 16.58 10.32
N GLN A 143 5.04 15.76 10.88
CA GLN A 143 6.24 15.31 10.19
C GLN A 143 5.90 14.41 9.02
N ALA A 144 4.94 13.50 9.20
CA ALA A 144 4.42 12.66 8.12
C ALA A 144 3.87 13.50 6.96
N GLY A 145 3.07 14.54 7.26
CA GLY A 145 2.57 15.48 6.26
C GLY A 145 3.69 16.13 5.47
N ARG A 146 4.72 16.66 6.15
CA ARG A 146 5.87 17.28 5.47
C ARG A 146 6.62 16.30 4.53
N TYR A 147 6.80 15.05 4.94
CA TYR A 147 7.42 14.05 4.08
C TYR A 147 6.56 13.70 2.86
N LEU A 148 5.23 13.62 3.03
CA LEU A 148 4.31 13.36 1.92
C LEU A 148 4.24 14.53 0.94
N ASP A 149 4.30 15.78 1.41
CA ASP A 149 4.37 16.95 0.54
C ASP A 149 5.65 16.95 -0.32
N GLN A 150 6.78 16.59 0.30
CA GLN A 150 8.04 16.40 -0.43
C GLN A 150 7.96 15.24 -1.43
N ALA A 151 7.38 14.09 -1.03
CA ALA A 151 7.20 12.93 -1.92
C ALA A 151 6.33 13.30 -3.13
N ARG A 152 5.26 14.06 -2.92
CA ARG A 152 4.38 14.54 -3.99
C ARG A 152 5.11 15.50 -4.94
N SER A 153 5.92 16.42 -4.43
CA SER A 153 6.74 17.31 -5.27
C SER A 153 7.69 16.50 -6.14
N VAL A 154 8.41 15.53 -5.56
CA VAL A 154 9.30 14.63 -6.31
C VAL A 154 8.52 13.82 -7.35
N ALA A 155 7.35 13.30 -7.01
CA ALA A 155 6.52 12.53 -7.94
C ALA A 155 6.06 13.38 -9.13
N GLN A 156 5.69 14.64 -8.91
CA GLN A 156 5.30 15.58 -9.96
C GLN A 156 6.48 15.96 -10.85
N GLU A 157 7.64 16.30 -10.26
CA GLU A 157 8.86 16.64 -11.00
C GLU A 157 9.34 15.50 -11.91
N ALA A 158 9.17 14.25 -11.48
CA ALA A 158 9.62 13.06 -12.18
C ALA A 158 8.51 12.35 -12.99
N HIS A 159 7.30 12.93 -13.06
CA HIS A 159 6.13 12.36 -13.75
C HIS A 159 5.80 10.92 -13.30
N LEU A 160 5.76 10.70 -11.97
CA LEU A 160 5.52 9.39 -11.36
C LEU A 160 4.04 9.15 -10.98
N GLU A 161 3.12 10.02 -11.35
CA GLU A 161 1.71 9.97 -10.93
C GLU A 161 1.04 8.63 -11.29
N GLU A 162 1.45 8.04 -12.42
CA GLU A 162 0.96 6.73 -12.89
C GLU A 162 1.88 5.56 -12.49
N TYR A 163 2.97 5.81 -11.75
CA TYR A 163 3.88 4.76 -11.31
C TYR A 163 3.25 3.93 -10.19
N PRO A 164 2.99 2.60 -10.38
CA PRO A 164 2.16 1.84 -9.47
C PRO A 164 2.56 1.88 -7.99
N PRO A 165 3.86 1.78 -7.59
CA PRO A 165 4.27 1.85 -6.19
C PRO A 165 3.92 3.16 -5.48
N VAL A 166 3.66 4.26 -6.19
CA VAL A 166 3.20 5.53 -5.61
C VAL A 166 1.82 5.39 -4.94
N ALA A 167 1.10 4.31 -5.20
CA ALA A 167 -0.12 3.95 -4.46
C ALA A 167 0.08 3.95 -2.93
N VAL A 168 1.28 3.60 -2.45
CA VAL A 168 1.61 3.63 -1.01
C VAL A 168 1.63 5.07 -0.49
N MET A 169 2.17 6.03 -1.26
CA MET A 169 2.16 7.45 -0.91
C MET A 169 0.73 7.97 -0.75
N HIS A 170 -0.15 7.63 -1.69
CA HIS A 170 -1.56 8.02 -1.62
C HIS A 170 -2.26 7.39 -0.42
N ALA A 171 -1.98 6.12 -0.10
CA ALA A 171 -2.54 5.46 1.07
C ALA A 171 -2.06 6.12 2.38
N ALA A 172 -0.78 6.48 2.48
CA ALA A 172 -0.23 7.21 3.62
C ALA A 172 -0.83 8.63 3.73
N ALA A 173 -0.98 9.34 2.60
CA ALA A 173 -1.60 10.67 2.57
C ALA A 173 -3.08 10.63 3.00
N ALA A 174 -3.82 9.57 2.65
CA ALA A 174 -5.18 9.36 3.12
C ALA A 174 -5.24 9.20 4.65
N GLN A 175 -4.26 8.54 5.28
CA GLN A 175 -4.20 8.43 6.75
C GLN A 175 -3.96 9.79 7.42
N VAL A 176 -3.04 10.60 6.88
CA VAL A 176 -2.78 11.97 7.40
C VAL A 176 -4.03 12.83 7.25
N ALA A 177 -4.69 12.78 6.08
CA ALA A 177 -5.94 13.52 5.85
C ALA A 177 -7.08 13.05 6.79
N LEU A 178 -7.18 11.75 7.08
CA LEU A 178 -8.13 11.21 8.08
C LEU A 178 -7.85 11.78 9.47
N HIS A 179 -6.60 11.82 9.88
CA HIS A 179 -6.21 12.40 11.17
C HIS A 179 -6.53 13.89 11.26
N GLN A 180 -6.39 14.64 10.17
CA GLN A 180 -6.71 16.06 10.06
C GLN A 180 -8.19 16.34 9.91
N GLY A 181 -9.01 15.33 9.62
CA GLY A 181 -10.45 15.48 9.35
C GLY A 181 -10.76 16.05 7.96
N ASP A 182 -9.78 16.12 7.05
CA ASP A 182 -9.98 16.61 5.68
C ASP A 182 -10.58 15.51 4.79
N GLN A 183 -11.90 15.49 4.75
CA GLN A 183 -12.68 14.51 4.01
C GLN A 183 -12.52 14.62 2.48
N ALA A 184 -12.27 15.81 1.96
CA ALA A 184 -12.05 16.02 0.52
C ALA A 184 -10.71 15.41 0.09
N GLN A 185 -9.67 15.65 0.87
CA GLN A 185 -8.34 15.06 0.64
C GLN A 185 -8.38 13.53 0.81
N VAL A 186 -9.05 13.00 1.83
CA VAL A 186 -9.24 11.55 2.00
C VAL A 186 -9.80 10.90 0.73
N ARG A 187 -10.86 11.48 0.15
CA ARG A 187 -11.46 10.97 -1.09
C ARG A 187 -10.48 10.96 -2.26
N ALA A 188 -9.79 12.07 -2.46
CA ALA A 188 -8.85 12.23 -3.55
C ALA A 188 -7.74 11.17 -3.46
N GLU A 189 -7.14 11.03 -2.28
CA GLU A 189 -6.03 10.11 -2.05
C GLU A 189 -6.46 8.63 -2.15
N LEU A 190 -7.60 8.26 -1.58
CA LEU A 190 -8.13 6.90 -1.71
C LEU A 190 -8.46 6.56 -3.17
N THR A 191 -8.96 7.51 -3.95
CA THR A 191 -9.26 7.31 -5.37
C THR A 191 -7.98 6.98 -6.15
N TRP A 192 -6.90 7.73 -5.93
CA TRP A 192 -5.61 7.48 -6.56
C TRP A 192 -5.01 6.14 -6.12
N ALA A 193 -4.96 5.87 -4.83
CA ALA A 193 -4.44 4.61 -4.32
C ALA A 193 -5.20 3.39 -4.88
N GLN A 194 -6.53 3.46 -4.95
CA GLN A 194 -7.36 2.40 -5.51
C GLN A 194 -7.16 2.21 -7.02
N ARG A 195 -6.91 3.29 -7.77
CA ARG A 195 -6.62 3.23 -9.20
C ARG A 195 -5.30 2.52 -9.48
N LEU A 196 -4.26 2.81 -8.71
CA LEU A 196 -2.91 2.26 -8.91
C LEU A 196 -2.74 0.86 -8.31
N ARG A 197 -3.43 0.54 -7.23
CA ARG A 197 -3.30 -0.72 -6.46
C ARG A 197 -3.32 -2.00 -7.30
N PRO A 198 -4.18 -2.17 -8.33
CA PRO A 198 -4.20 -3.40 -9.12
C PRO A 198 -2.90 -3.68 -9.87
N HIS A 199 -2.10 -2.64 -10.12
CA HIS A 199 -0.82 -2.73 -10.81
C HIS A 199 0.36 -2.97 -9.85
N VAL A 200 0.16 -2.86 -8.53
CA VAL A 200 1.14 -3.23 -7.50
C VAL A 200 0.92 -4.70 -7.17
N THR A 201 1.77 -5.56 -7.77
CA THR A 201 1.58 -7.02 -7.78
C THR A 201 2.64 -7.75 -6.97
N TYR A 202 2.51 -9.07 -6.87
CA TYR A 202 3.49 -9.92 -6.17
C TYR A 202 4.90 -9.91 -6.79
N ALA A 203 5.12 -9.23 -7.92
CA ALA A 203 6.45 -9.01 -8.47
C ALA A 203 7.31 -8.09 -7.58
N ILE A 204 6.67 -7.14 -6.89
CA ILE A 204 7.29 -6.34 -5.82
C ILE A 204 6.42 -6.52 -4.58
N PRO A 205 6.56 -7.66 -3.86
CA PRO A 205 5.56 -8.15 -2.92
C PRO A 205 5.38 -7.26 -1.69
N TYR A 206 6.45 -6.66 -1.21
CA TYR A 206 6.42 -5.80 -0.03
C TYR A 206 5.56 -4.54 -0.28
N PHE A 207 5.70 -3.84 -1.40
CA PHE A 207 4.81 -2.73 -1.74
C PHE A 207 3.37 -3.21 -2.00
N ALA A 208 3.23 -4.41 -2.59
CA ALA A 208 1.91 -4.95 -2.87
C ALA A 208 1.12 -5.28 -1.60
N VAL A 209 1.75 -5.84 -0.58
CA VAL A 209 1.12 -6.07 0.73
C VAL A 209 0.95 -4.74 1.45
N GLN A 210 1.96 -3.87 1.47
CA GLN A 210 1.94 -2.61 2.18
C GLN A 210 0.79 -1.70 1.73
N VAL A 211 0.59 -1.48 0.43
CA VAL A 211 -0.53 -0.64 -0.05
C VAL A 211 -1.89 -1.17 0.41
N ARG A 212 -2.06 -2.50 0.48
CA ARG A 212 -3.29 -3.13 0.96
C ARG A 212 -3.49 -2.97 2.46
N VAL A 213 -2.41 -3.09 3.21
CA VAL A 213 -2.38 -2.85 4.67
C VAL A 213 -2.76 -1.40 4.97
N GLU A 214 -2.11 -0.44 4.33
CA GLU A 214 -2.35 0.98 4.61
C GLU A 214 -3.75 1.43 4.17
N LEU A 215 -4.24 0.93 3.03
CA LEU A 215 -5.64 1.14 2.63
C LEU A 215 -6.63 0.46 3.60
N ALA A 216 -6.33 -0.76 4.08
CA ALA A 216 -7.20 -1.43 5.05
C ALA A 216 -7.30 -0.63 6.36
N ARG A 217 -6.20 -0.01 6.84
CA ARG A 217 -6.22 0.93 7.98
C ARG A 217 -7.17 2.11 7.73
N CYS A 218 -7.08 2.73 6.55
CA CYS A 218 -7.97 3.84 6.18
C CYS A 218 -9.44 3.40 6.21
N TYR A 219 -9.77 2.24 5.61
CA TYR A 219 -11.15 1.76 5.57
C TYR A 219 -11.66 1.30 6.94
N LEU A 220 -10.81 0.76 7.81
CA LEU A 220 -11.19 0.48 9.20
C LEU A 220 -11.50 1.77 9.97
N ALA A 221 -10.68 2.81 9.81
CA ALA A 221 -10.95 4.13 10.40
C ALA A 221 -12.26 4.75 9.89
N LEU A 222 -12.61 4.50 8.61
CA LEU A 222 -13.88 4.89 7.99
C LEU A 222 -15.04 3.93 8.33
N LEU A 223 -14.80 2.88 9.12
CA LEU A 223 -15.76 1.83 9.47
C LEU A 223 -16.28 1.01 8.25
N ASP A 224 -15.58 1.06 7.11
CA ASP A 224 -15.84 0.19 5.95
C ASP A 224 -15.13 -1.16 6.11
N THR A 225 -15.69 -2.00 6.97
CA THR A 225 -15.16 -3.34 7.25
C THR A 225 -15.21 -4.27 6.02
N ALA A 226 -16.07 -3.99 5.04
CA ALA A 226 -16.18 -4.80 3.84
C ALA A 226 -15.00 -4.53 2.88
N ALA A 227 -14.64 -3.27 2.67
CA ALA A 227 -13.48 -2.89 1.90
C ALA A 227 -12.18 -3.37 2.57
N ALA A 228 -12.03 -3.17 3.88
CA ALA A 228 -10.88 -3.64 4.64
C ALA A 228 -10.69 -5.17 4.51
N ARG A 229 -11.77 -5.96 4.65
CA ARG A 229 -11.74 -7.42 4.47
C ARG A 229 -11.32 -7.83 3.07
N THR A 230 -11.75 -7.10 2.05
CA THR A 230 -11.36 -7.37 0.67
C THR A 230 -9.86 -7.16 0.47
N LEU A 231 -9.31 -6.06 1.00
CA LEU A 231 -7.88 -5.74 0.92
C LEU A 231 -7.02 -6.78 1.66
N LEU A 232 -7.44 -7.21 2.84
CA LEU A 232 -6.72 -8.26 3.59
C LEU A 232 -6.74 -9.60 2.85
N ARG A 233 -7.84 -9.96 2.18
CA ARG A 233 -7.89 -11.15 1.33
C ARG A 233 -6.94 -11.05 0.14
N GLU A 234 -6.84 -9.88 -0.50
CA GLU A 234 -5.86 -9.66 -1.57
C GLU A 234 -4.42 -9.74 -1.06
N ALA A 235 -4.14 -9.23 0.14
CA ALA A 235 -2.83 -9.38 0.79
C ALA A 235 -2.50 -10.86 1.00
N ASP A 236 -3.47 -11.69 1.42
CA ASP A 236 -3.31 -13.14 1.55
C ASP A 236 -2.95 -13.84 0.25
N GLU A 237 -3.50 -13.37 -0.87
CA GLU A 237 -3.17 -13.95 -2.18
C GLU A 237 -1.71 -13.68 -2.57
N ILE A 238 -1.16 -12.55 -2.14
CA ILE A 238 0.26 -12.22 -2.32
C ILE A 238 1.12 -13.06 -1.37
N LEU A 239 0.76 -13.12 -0.07
CA LEU A 239 1.47 -13.86 0.96
C LEU A 239 1.50 -15.38 0.70
N ARG A 240 0.49 -15.94 0.03
CA ARG A 240 0.56 -17.34 -0.41
C ARG A 240 1.69 -17.62 -1.42
N ARG A 241 2.11 -16.61 -2.18
CA ARG A 241 3.23 -16.71 -3.15
C ARG A 241 4.55 -16.26 -2.55
N ARG A 242 4.51 -15.40 -1.57
CA ARG A 242 5.64 -14.76 -0.86
C ARG A 242 5.33 -14.77 0.64
N PRO A 243 5.52 -15.92 1.30
CA PRO A 243 5.00 -16.12 2.67
C PRO A 243 5.77 -15.32 3.71
N ASP A 244 7.02 -15.00 3.45
CA ASP A 244 7.86 -14.25 4.36
C ASP A 244 8.11 -12.83 3.83
N LEU A 245 7.39 -11.88 4.40
CA LEU A 245 7.58 -10.44 4.19
C LEU A 245 7.77 -9.71 5.54
N GLY A 246 8.32 -10.42 6.53
CA GLY A 246 8.68 -9.87 7.83
C GLY A 246 7.51 -9.16 8.52
N ILE A 247 7.71 -7.90 8.94
CA ILE A 247 6.69 -7.14 9.69
C ILE A 247 5.36 -6.98 8.94
N PHE A 248 5.33 -7.05 7.61
CA PHE A 248 4.08 -6.91 6.86
C PHE A 248 3.13 -8.10 7.08
N VAL A 249 3.66 -9.30 7.34
CA VAL A 249 2.85 -10.45 7.75
C VAL A 249 2.15 -10.16 9.07
N LEU A 250 2.90 -9.67 10.07
CA LEU A 250 2.35 -9.31 11.39
C LEU A 250 1.30 -8.20 11.28
N GLN A 251 1.53 -7.20 10.45
CA GLN A 251 0.56 -6.12 10.25
C GLN A 251 -0.76 -6.60 9.63
N VAL A 252 -0.71 -7.59 8.73
CA VAL A 252 -1.93 -8.22 8.17
C VAL A 252 -2.68 -8.98 9.27
N GLU A 253 -1.97 -9.70 10.14
CA GLU A 253 -2.56 -10.43 11.27
C GLU A 253 -3.18 -9.48 12.30
N ASP A 254 -2.50 -8.40 12.66
CA ASP A 254 -3.01 -7.37 13.57
C ASP A 254 -4.31 -6.74 13.05
N LEU A 255 -4.35 -6.38 11.76
CA LEU A 255 -5.55 -5.81 11.15
C LEU A 255 -6.71 -6.80 11.08
N ARG A 256 -6.43 -8.10 10.93
CA ARG A 256 -7.49 -9.13 11.03
C ARG A 256 -8.06 -9.23 12.44
N ALA A 257 -7.19 -9.19 13.44
CA ALA A 257 -7.61 -9.20 14.84
C ALA A 257 -8.46 -7.96 15.14
N GLU A 258 -8.05 -6.78 14.70
CA GLU A 258 -8.82 -5.55 14.83
C GLU A 258 -10.19 -5.66 14.13
N LEU A 259 -10.22 -6.15 12.90
CA LEU A 259 -11.45 -6.36 12.11
C LEU A 259 -12.41 -7.35 12.79
N ALA A 260 -11.91 -8.38 13.46
CA ALA A 260 -12.70 -9.32 14.23
C ALA A 260 -13.35 -8.65 15.47
N GLN A 261 -12.59 -7.81 16.17
CA GLN A 261 -13.09 -7.06 17.34
C GLN A 261 -14.18 -6.04 16.97
N VAL A 262 -14.11 -5.42 15.79
CA VAL A 262 -15.17 -4.52 15.31
C VAL A 262 -16.50 -5.27 15.11
N LYS A 263 -16.45 -6.56 14.76
CA LYS A 263 -17.64 -7.41 14.65
C LYS A 263 -18.29 -7.73 16.01
N ASP A 264 -17.47 -7.92 17.05
CA ASP A 264 -17.96 -8.32 18.39
C ASP A 264 -18.50 -7.15 19.21
N LYS A 265 -18.18 -5.91 18.87
CA LYS A 265 -18.70 -4.70 19.53
C LYS A 265 -20.13 -4.34 19.14
N SER A 266 -20.88 -5.22 18.47
CA SER A 266 -22.34 -5.10 18.36
C SER A 266 -22.96 -5.37 19.74
N ILE A 267 -23.37 -4.31 20.42
CA ILE A 267 -23.94 -4.32 21.78
C ILE A 267 -25.16 -5.26 21.82
N PRO A 268 -25.18 -6.31 22.66
CA PRO A 268 -26.37 -7.14 22.85
C PRO A 268 -27.41 -6.31 23.58
N GLY A 269 -28.54 -6.05 22.94
CA GLY A 269 -29.78 -5.58 23.63
C GLY A 269 -30.22 -4.15 23.41
N ALA A 270 -29.39 -3.25 22.88
CA ALA A 270 -29.86 -1.93 22.46
C ALA A 270 -29.46 -1.71 21.01
N SER A 271 -30.40 -1.81 20.10
CA SER A 271 -30.22 -1.65 18.66
C SER A 271 -29.12 -2.59 18.04
N ALA A 272 -29.57 -3.54 17.28
CA ALA A 272 -28.66 -4.44 16.50
C ALA A 272 -27.82 -3.72 15.43
N LEU A 273 -27.79 -2.38 15.41
CA LEU A 273 -27.05 -1.58 14.45
C LEU A 273 -25.60 -1.35 14.88
N THR A 274 -24.67 -1.52 13.93
CA THR A 274 -23.24 -1.21 14.11
C THR A 274 -23.02 0.31 14.09
N ALA A 275 -21.84 0.78 14.54
CA ALA A 275 -21.48 2.19 14.48
C ALA A 275 -21.55 2.76 13.04
N ALA A 276 -21.19 1.96 12.03
CA ALA A 276 -21.29 2.36 10.62
C ALA A 276 -22.76 2.50 10.17
N GLU A 277 -23.62 1.59 10.61
CA GLU A 277 -25.05 1.63 10.32
C GLU A 277 -25.75 2.79 11.06
N LEU A 278 -25.33 3.11 12.28
CA LEU A 278 -25.81 4.28 13.02
C LEU A 278 -25.41 5.60 12.35
N ARG A 279 -24.23 5.68 11.73
CA ARG A 279 -23.82 6.85 10.94
C ARG A 279 -24.58 6.97 9.62
N LEU A 280 -24.93 5.84 9.00
CA LEU A 280 -25.72 5.83 7.76
C LEU A 280 -27.20 6.19 8.03
N LEU A 281 -27.72 5.84 9.18
CA LEU A 281 -29.15 5.95 9.50
C LEU A 281 -29.69 7.37 9.36
N PRO A 282 -29.04 8.45 9.85
CA PRO A 282 -29.49 9.83 9.62
C PRO A 282 -29.51 10.21 8.14
N LEU A 283 -28.56 9.74 7.35
CA LEU A 283 -28.51 10.02 5.91
C LEU A 283 -29.61 9.30 5.13
N LEU A 284 -30.11 8.17 5.65
CA LEU A 284 -31.30 7.52 5.11
C LEU A 284 -32.58 8.35 5.35
N SER A 285 -32.61 9.30 6.30
CA SER A 285 -33.73 10.21 6.49
C SER A 285 -33.72 11.42 5.53
N THR A 286 -32.63 11.65 4.83
CA THR A 286 -32.51 12.73 3.85
C THR A 286 -33.12 12.35 2.49
N HIS A 287 -33.13 13.28 1.54
CA HIS A 287 -33.56 13.06 0.16
C HIS A 287 -32.48 12.44 -0.73
N LEU A 288 -31.25 12.25 -0.21
CA LEU A 288 -30.11 11.73 -0.97
C LEU A 288 -30.36 10.29 -1.43
N SER A 289 -29.97 9.98 -2.67
CA SER A 289 -29.93 8.60 -3.16
C SER A 289 -28.79 7.80 -2.50
N LEU A 290 -28.83 6.47 -2.55
CA LEU A 290 -27.73 5.64 -2.01
C LEU A 290 -26.36 5.94 -2.64
N PRO A 291 -26.23 6.25 -3.96
CA PRO A 291 -24.97 6.73 -4.53
C PRO A 291 -24.49 8.06 -3.93
N GLU A 292 -25.39 9.03 -3.74
CA GLU A 292 -25.04 10.33 -3.15
C GLU A 292 -24.66 10.19 -1.66
N ILE A 293 -25.35 9.35 -0.91
CA ILE A 293 -24.96 8.97 0.46
C ILE A 293 -23.56 8.32 0.44
N GLY A 294 -23.27 7.49 -0.57
CA GLY A 294 -21.94 6.91 -0.75
C GLY A 294 -20.86 7.97 -0.94
N GLN A 295 -21.16 9.00 -1.71
CA GLN A 295 -20.25 10.14 -1.89
C GLN A 295 -20.07 10.92 -0.58
N GLU A 296 -21.15 11.16 0.16
CA GLU A 296 -21.11 11.87 1.45
C GLU A 296 -20.33 11.09 2.53
N MET A 297 -20.51 9.77 2.58
CA MET A 297 -19.82 8.89 3.54
C MET A 297 -18.47 8.38 3.08
N PHE A 298 -18.04 8.68 1.85
CA PHE A 298 -16.81 8.19 1.24
C PHE A 298 -16.75 6.66 1.10
N LEU A 299 -17.89 6.06 0.88
CA LEU A 299 -18.07 4.63 0.74
C LEU A 299 -18.50 4.27 -0.68
N SER A 300 -18.17 3.07 -1.13
CA SER A 300 -18.65 2.58 -2.42
C SER A 300 -20.18 2.45 -2.40
N ARG A 301 -20.83 2.65 -3.57
CA ARG A 301 -22.27 2.39 -3.73
C ARG A 301 -22.66 1.00 -3.20
N ASN A 302 -21.83 0.00 -3.43
CA ASN A 302 -22.11 -1.36 -2.98
C ASN A 302 -22.01 -1.49 -1.47
N THR A 303 -21.09 -0.79 -0.81
CA THR A 303 -20.95 -0.74 0.64
C THR A 303 -22.20 -0.10 1.28
N ILE A 304 -22.63 1.07 0.77
CA ILE A 304 -23.83 1.75 1.26
C ILE A 304 -25.08 0.87 1.06
N LYS A 305 -25.22 0.26 -0.11
CA LYS A 305 -26.33 -0.65 -0.39
C LYS A 305 -26.35 -1.83 0.58
N SER A 306 -25.20 -2.44 0.83
CA SER A 306 -25.06 -3.55 1.77
C SER A 306 -25.40 -3.14 3.21
N GLN A 307 -24.92 -1.98 3.66
CA GLN A 307 -25.21 -1.44 4.99
C GLN A 307 -26.69 -1.07 5.12
N ALA A 308 -27.31 -0.43 4.13
CA ALA A 308 -28.72 -0.10 4.14
C ALA A 308 -29.60 -1.35 4.25
N TYR A 309 -29.31 -2.39 3.46
CA TYR A 309 -30.05 -3.66 3.59
C TYR A 309 -29.81 -4.37 4.93
N SER A 310 -28.61 -4.25 5.50
CA SER A 310 -28.33 -4.77 6.85
C SER A 310 -29.15 -4.03 7.92
N ILE A 311 -29.26 -2.68 7.80
CA ILE A 311 -30.15 -1.88 8.67
C ILE A 311 -31.60 -2.36 8.53
N TYR A 312 -32.11 -2.51 7.30
CA TYR A 312 -33.50 -2.96 7.09
C TYR A 312 -33.76 -4.32 7.74
N ARG A 313 -32.87 -5.26 7.54
CA ARG A 313 -32.96 -6.60 8.15
C ARG A 313 -32.92 -6.54 9.67
N LYS A 314 -32.05 -5.71 10.27
CA LYS A 314 -31.89 -5.59 11.73
C LYS A 314 -33.04 -4.87 12.37
N LEU A 315 -33.65 -3.94 11.66
CA LEU A 315 -34.88 -3.25 12.13
C LEU A 315 -36.18 -4.01 11.79
N GLY A 316 -36.08 -5.16 11.09
CA GLY A 316 -37.26 -5.95 10.72
C GLY A 316 -38.15 -5.27 9.67
N VAL A 317 -37.57 -4.43 8.79
CA VAL A 317 -38.29 -3.65 7.78
C VAL A 317 -37.79 -3.97 6.38
N SER A 318 -38.58 -3.59 5.35
CA SER A 318 -38.24 -3.93 3.95
C SER A 318 -37.89 -2.72 3.07
N SER A 319 -38.05 -1.50 3.60
CA SER A 319 -37.83 -0.28 2.81
C SER A 319 -37.14 0.81 3.63
N ARG A 320 -36.54 1.77 2.89
CA ARG A 320 -35.89 2.96 3.45
C ARG A 320 -36.87 3.78 4.34
N SER A 321 -38.07 4.02 3.84
CA SER A 321 -39.07 4.78 4.56
C SER A 321 -39.46 4.10 5.90
N GLN A 322 -39.68 2.79 5.87
CA GLN A 322 -39.96 2.01 7.07
C GLN A 322 -38.78 2.02 8.05
N ALA A 323 -37.55 1.94 7.55
CA ALA A 323 -36.36 1.99 8.40
C ALA A 323 -36.24 3.32 9.12
N VAL A 324 -36.46 4.43 8.43
CA VAL A 324 -36.45 5.79 9.01
C VAL A 324 -37.55 5.95 10.04
N THR A 325 -38.78 5.53 9.72
CA THR A 325 -39.93 5.62 10.67
C THR A 325 -39.66 4.79 11.93
N HIS A 326 -39.20 3.56 11.77
CA HIS A 326 -38.91 2.66 12.89
C HIS A 326 -37.75 3.16 13.75
N ALA A 327 -36.70 3.67 13.11
CA ALA A 327 -35.55 4.26 13.81
C ALA A 327 -35.93 5.51 14.62
N ALA A 328 -36.82 6.37 14.10
CA ALA A 328 -37.35 7.52 14.83
C ALA A 328 -38.20 7.08 16.05
N GLN A 329 -39.00 6.01 15.92
CA GLN A 329 -39.75 5.43 17.05
C GLN A 329 -38.85 4.87 18.15
N LEU A 330 -37.68 4.35 17.79
CA LEU A 330 -36.66 3.83 18.71
C LEU A 330 -35.74 4.92 19.30
N GLY A 331 -35.95 6.20 18.94
CA GLY A 331 -35.12 7.31 19.40
C GLY A 331 -33.71 7.31 18.81
N LEU A 332 -33.48 6.61 17.70
CA LEU A 332 -32.19 6.52 17.00
C LEU A 332 -31.97 7.66 15.99
N LEU A 333 -32.99 8.48 15.74
CA LEU A 333 -32.94 9.68 14.91
C LEU A 333 -33.51 10.84 15.76
N GLU A 334 -32.75 11.94 15.82
CA GLU A 334 -33.29 13.21 16.36
C GLU A 334 -34.37 13.75 15.40
N ARG A 335 -35.42 14.32 15.95
CA ARG A 335 -36.53 14.91 15.19
C ARG A 335 -36.15 16.25 14.58
#